data_50a6670846dee5b9687edbd62081b557
#
_entry.id   50a6670846dee5b9687edbd62081b557
#
_cell.length_a   1.000
_cell.length_b   1.000
_cell.length_c   1.000
_cell.angle_alpha   90.00
_cell.angle_beta   90.00
_cell.angle_gamma   90.00
#
_symmetry.space_group_name_H-M   'P 1'
#
loop_
_entity.id
_entity.type
_entity.pdbx_description
1 polymer ?
#
loop_
_entity_poly.entity_id
_entity_poly.type
_entity_poly.pdbx_seq_one_letter_code
_entity_poly.pdbx_strand_id
1 'polypeptide(L)'
;MGGQLVGVDHCIVDGEIFVLECNASPGITSNYHNYDISKVPQKNMADVGKTEDIYKTIINYLRYRSNRNLTSFRECGFLEQVLIKGCGTVIGKFDTGNGTKASMKRVDKFEIDKGNVKWELHGKKYVHKLEGWSKPVTSDAERTDKRPIILVDMEFNFKTYLNIPIALDMKSTSDFLVNRNLMEIFKVSVN
;
A
#
# COMPACT_ATOMS: atom_id res chain seq x y z
N MET A 1 -13.60 -6.34 -2.33
CA MET A 1 -12.15 -6.42 -2.56
C MET A 1 -11.91 -6.09 -4.03
N GLY A 2 -11.28 -4.96 -4.32
CA GLY A 2 -10.88 -4.64 -5.68
C GLY A 2 -9.78 -5.61 -6.06
N GLY A 3 -10.08 -6.56 -6.95
CA GLY A 3 -9.12 -7.54 -7.44
C GLY A 3 -7.97 -6.81 -8.12
N GLN A 4 -6.87 -6.74 -7.45
CA GLN A 4 -5.61 -6.32 -8.00
C GLN A 4 -4.97 -7.53 -8.69
N LEU A 5 -4.00 -7.26 -9.53
CA LEU A 5 -3.22 -8.31 -10.15
C LEU A 5 -2.50 -9.10 -9.06
N VAL A 6 -2.69 -10.41 -9.04
CA VAL A 6 -2.04 -11.33 -8.11
C VAL A 6 -1.22 -12.32 -8.92
N GLY A 7 0.06 -12.42 -8.62
CA GLY A 7 0.90 -13.51 -9.11
C GLY A 7 0.58 -14.77 -8.30
N VAL A 8 0.39 -15.88 -8.98
CA VAL A 8 0.17 -17.18 -8.36
C VAL A 8 1.29 -18.11 -8.79
N ASP A 9 2.16 -18.44 -7.84
CA ASP A 9 3.17 -19.46 -8.05
C ASP A 9 2.54 -20.82 -7.82
N HIS A 10 2.59 -21.69 -8.81
CA HIS A 10 1.96 -22.98 -8.76
C HIS A 10 2.81 -24.06 -9.46
N CYS A 11 2.59 -25.29 -9.07
CA CYS A 11 3.07 -26.46 -9.81
C CYS A 11 1.88 -27.34 -10.23
N ILE A 12 2.09 -28.12 -11.26
CA ILE A 12 1.11 -29.09 -11.74
C ILE A 12 1.69 -30.48 -11.51
N VAL A 13 0.98 -31.29 -10.74
CA VAL A 13 1.34 -32.69 -10.45
C VAL A 13 0.14 -33.55 -10.83
N ASP A 14 0.34 -34.49 -11.71
CA ASP A 14 -0.70 -35.41 -12.21
C ASP A 14 -1.98 -34.72 -12.74
N GLY A 15 -1.82 -33.50 -13.30
CA GLY A 15 -2.93 -32.71 -13.83
C GLY A 15 -3.64 -31.84 -12.81
N GLU A 16 -3.28 -31.92 -11.53
CA GLU A 16 -3.81 -31.07 -10.46
C GLU A 16 -2.90 -29.85 -10.21
N ILE A 17 -3.52 -28.70 -9.97
CA ILE A 17 -2.81 -27.44 -9.70
C ILE A 17 -2.63 -27.27 -8.20
N PHE A 18 -1.37 -27.20 -7.77
CA PHE A 18 -0.99 -26.88 -6.40
C PHE A 18 -0.46 -25.47 -6.32
N VAL A 19 -1.19 -24.59 -5.62
CA VAL A 19 -0.76 -23.20 -5.37
C VAL A 19 0.29 -23.21 -4.28
N LEU A 20 1.47 -22.69 -4.59
CA LEU A 20 2.60 -22.57 -3.67
C LEU A 20 2.56 -21.22 -2.94
N GLU A 21 2.33 -20.15 -3.70
CA GLU A 21 2.31 -18.79 -3.18
C GLU A 21 1.37 -17.89 -3.98
N CYS A 22 0.76 -16.91 -3.30
CA CYS A 22 0.02 -15.83 -3.93
C CYS A 22 0.71 -14.50 -3.61
N ASN A 23 1.21 -13.83 -4.64
CA ASN A 23 1.95 -12.59 -4.50
C ASN A 23 1.11 -11.40 -4.94
N ALA A 24 0.82 -10.47 -4.01
CA ALA A 24 0.03 -9.27 -4.28
C ALA A 24 0.77 -8.20 -5.12
N SER A 25 2.08 -8.35 -5.28
CA SER A 25 2.92 -7.50 -6.14
C SER A 25 3.81 -8.39 -7.01
N PRO A 26 3.23 -9.09 -7.99
CA PRO A 26 4.02 -9.96 -8.83
C PRO A 26 5.04 -9.15 -9.62
N GLY A 27 6.29 -9.60 -9.61
CA GLY A 27 7.32 -9.08 -10.52
C GLY A 27 6.92 -9.41 -11.95
N ILE A 28 6.31 -8.46 -12.63
CA ILE A 28 5.92 -8.63 -14.05
C ILE A 28 7.14 -8.52 -14.96
N THR A 29 8.16 -7.81 -14.50
CA THR A 29 9.48 -7.81 -15.13
C THR A 29 10.18 -9.11 -14.78
N SER A 30 9.76 -10.14 -15.40
CA SER A 30 10.32 -11.44 -15.16
C SER A 30 11.78 -11.48 -15.53
N ASN A 31 12.55 -12.11 -14.71
CA ASN A 31 13.82 -12.72 -15.07
C ASN A 31 13.69 -13.78 -16.20
N TYR A 32 12.58 -13.81 -16.94
CA TYR A 32 12.38 -14.64 -18.12
C TYR A 32 13.43 -14.38 -19.19
N HIS A 33 14.01 -13.18 -19.23
CA HIS A 33 15.14 -12.88 -20.11
C HIS A 33 16.42 -13.63 -19.73
N ASN A 34 16.51 -14.16 -18.51
CA ASN A 34 17.65 -14.94 -18.05
C ASN A 34 17.40 -16.47 -18.09
N TYR A 35 16.19 -16.89 -18.44
CA TYR A 35 15.92 -18.31 -18.64
C TYR A 35 16.42 -18.71 -20.02
N ASP A 36 17.44 -19.56 -20.04
CA ASP A 36 17.92 -20.18 -21.26
C ASP A 36 16.87 -21.19 -21.75
N ILE A 37 15.94 -20.69 -22.58
CA ILE A 37 14.81 -21.44 -23.12
C ILE A 37 15.31 -22.73 -23.83
N SER A 38 16.57 -22.74 -24.33
CA SER A 38 17.14 -23.91 -24.97
C SER A 38 17.33 -25.11 -24.03
N LYS A 39 17.32 -24.85 -22.71
CA LYS A 39 17.45 -25.88 -21.65
C LYS A 39 16.12 -26.43 -21.16
N VAL A 40 15.01 -25.84 -21.54
CA VAL A 40 13.67 -26.36 -21.18
C VAL A 40 13.31 -27.50 -22.12
N PRO A 41 12.96 -28.70 -21.61
CA PRO A 41 12.52 -29.79 -22.45
C PRO A 41 11.34 -29.35 -23.33
N GLN A 42 11.44 -29.54 -24.64
CA GLN A 42 10.43 -29.05 -25.61
C GLN A 42 9.00 -29.51 -25.30
N LYS A 43 8.83 -30.66 -24.67
CA LYS A 43 7.51 -31.14 -24.21
C LYS A 43 6.83 -30.24 -23.16
N ASN A 44 7.59 -29.40 -22.46
CA ASN A 44 7.08 -28.50 -21.44
C ASN A 44 6.92 -27.06 -21.96
N MET A 45 7.38 -26.78 -23.19
CA MET A 45 7.28 -25.43 -23.76
C MET A 45 5.85 -25.06 -24.19
N ALA A 46 4.98 -26.03 -24.40
CA ALA A 46 3.57 -25.77 -24.72
C ALA A 46 2.80 -25.17 -23.55
N ASP A 47 3.30 -25.39 -22.30
CA ASP A 47 2.64 -24.94 -21.05
C ASP A 47 3.27 -23.65 -20.51
N VAL A 48 4.38 -23.19 -21.07
CA VAL A 48 4.91 -21.87 -20.79
C VAL A 48 4.08 -20.87 -21.59
N GLY A 49 3.04 -20.33 -20.96
CA GLY A 49 2.18 -19.32 -21.57
C GLY A 49 3.03 -18.21 -22.17
N LYS A 50 2.76 -17.87 -23.41
CA LYS A 50 3.51 -16.82 -24.12
C LYS A 50 3.40 -15.55 -23.28
N THR A 51 4.51 -14.91 -23.01
CA THR A 51 4.57 -13.63 -22.26
C THR A 51 3.60 -12.60 -22.84
N GLU A 52 3.38 -12.60 -24.15
CA GLU A 52 2.38 -11.79 -24.84
C GLU A 52 0.95 -12.01 -24.35
N ASP A 53 0.59 -13.23 -23.95
CA ASP A 53 -0.76 -13.55 -23.48
C ASP A 53 -1.00 -12.99 -22.08
N ILE A 54 0.02 -12.92 -21.24
CA ILE A 54 -0.05 -12.31 -19.90
C ILE A 54 -0.25 -10.80 -20.02
N TYR A 55 0.54 -10.13 -20.85
CA TYR A 55 0.37 -8.69 -21.08
C TYR A 55 -0.99 -8.38 -21.71
N LYS A 56 -1.43 -9.17 -22.66
CA LYS A 56 -2.75 -9.02 -23.28
C LYS A 56 -3.88 -9.22 -22.28
N THR A 57 -3.75 -10.20 -21.40
CA THR A 57 -4.71 -10.44 -20.32
C THR A 57 -4.73 -9.27 -19.34
N ILE A 58 -3.59 -8.75 -18.95
CA ILE A 58 -3.48 -7.56 -18.07
C ILE A 58 -4.13 -6.35 -18.74
N ILE A 59 -3.81 -6.08 -20.02
CA ILE A 59 -4.38 -4.96 -20.77
C ILE A 59 -5.90 -5.11 -20.89
N ASN A 60 -6.39 -6.30 -21.19
CA ASN A 60 -7.83 -6.57 -21.29
C ASN A 60 -8.52 -6.38 -19.93
N TYR A 61 -7.90 -6.80 -18.84
CA TYR A 61 -8.41 -6.57 -17.49
C TYR A 61 -8.43 -5.09 -17.13
N LEU A 62 -7.40 -4.34 -17.46
CA LEU A 62 -7.35 -2.88 -17.24
C LEU A 62 -8.41 -2.16 -18.06
N ARG A 63 -8.60 -2.54 -19.33
CA ARG A 63 -9.68 -2.04 -20.20
C ARG A 63 -11.05 -2.38 -19.63
N TYR A 64 -11.26 -3.60 -19.17
CA TYR A 64 -12.51 -4.02 -18.53
C TYR A 64 -12.82 -3.20 -17.28
N ARG A 65 -11.81 -2.92 -16.44
CA ARG A 65 -11.97 -2.05 -15.28
C ARG A 65 -12.28 -0.61 -15.68
N SER A 66 -11.62 -0.07 -16.69
CA SER A 66 -11.85 1.29 -17.17
C SER A 66 -13.26 1.48 -17.71
N ASN A 67 -13.79 0.46 -18.41
CA ASN A 67 -15.16 0.51 -18.98
C ASN A 67 -16.28 0.35 -17.94
N ARG A 68 -15.97 -0.08 -16.70
CA ARG A 68 -16.97 -0.28 -15.64
C ARG A 68 -17.17 0.90 -14.71
N ASN A 69 -16.93 2.15 -15.16
CA ASN A 69 -17.08 3.35 -14.29
C ASN A 69 -16.29 3.28 -12.97
N LEU A 70 -15.20 2.52 -12.91
CA LEU A 70 -14.20 2.63 -11.86
C LEU A 70 -13.40 3.93 -11.98
N THR A 71 -13.90 4.85 -12.77
CA THR A 71 -13.42 6.19 -13.09
C THR A 71 -13.36 7.14 -11.89
N SER A 72 -13.63 6.64 -10.68
CA SER A 72 -13.50 7.47 -9.48
C SER A 72 -12.09 7.47 -8.90
N PHE A 73 -11.22 6.57 -9.33
CA PHE A 73 -9.83 6.55 -8.87
C PHE A 73 -8.95 7.40 -9.77
N ARG A 74 -8.26 8.36 -9.18
CA ARG A 74 -7.22 9.13 -9.85
C ARG A 74 -5.90 8.43 -9.74
N GLU A 75 -5.10 8.48 -10.79
CA GLU A 75 -3.70 8.10 -10.71
C GLU A 75 -2.94 9.14 -9.88
N CYS A 76 -2.09 8.67 -9.00
CA CYS A 76 -1.15 9.51 -8.25
C CYS A 76 0.26 8.90 -8.33
N GLY A 77 1.25 9.73 -8.09
CA GLY A 77 2.63 9.28 -7.97
C GLY A 77 2.87 8.51 -6.67
N PHE A 78 4.01 7.86 -6.62
CA PHE A 78 4.46 7.18 -5.40
C PHE A 78 4.70 8.15 -4.23
N LEU A 79 5.08 9.40 -4.53
CA LEU A 79 5.28 10.48 -3.58
C LEU A 79 4.42 11.68 -3.98
N GLU A 80 3.52 12.09 -3.10
CA GLU A 80 2.60 13.20 -3.32
C GLU A 80 2.51 14.10 -2.10
N GLN A 81 2.14 15.35 -2.32
CA GLN A 81 1.89 16.29 -1.24
C GLN A 81 0.51 16.06 -0.61
N VAL A 82 0.47 15.95 0.71
CA VAL A 82 -0.75 15.87 1.51
C VAL A 82 -0.70 16.99 2.55
N LEU A 83 -1.73 17.80 2.64
CA LEU A 83 -1.86 18.79 3.70
C LEU A 83 -2.57 18.16 4.91
N ILE A 84 -1.90 18.09 6.04
CA ILE A 84 -2.52 17.74 7.33
C ILE A 84 -2.87 19.03 8.03
N LYS A 85 -4.18 19.29 8.23
CA LYS A 85 -4.64 20.56 8.81
C LYS A 85 -4.06 20.77 10.21
N GLY A 86 -3.53 21.95 10.44
CA GLY A 86 -2.82 22.28 11.68
C GLY A 86 -1.34 21.88 11.71
N CYS A 87 -0.91 20.90 10.91
CA CYS A 87 0.48 20.43 10.86
C CYS A 87 1.27 20.97 9.66
N GLY A 88 0.60 21.19 8.54
CA GLY A 88 1.22 21.65 7.29
C GLY A 88 1.28 20.56 6.22
N THR A 89 1.92 20.90 5.11
CA THR A 89 2.11 19.98 3.98
C THR A 89 3.23 19.00 4.28
N VAL A 90 2.97 17.73 4.01
CA VAL A 90 3.89 16.61 4.18
C VAL A 90 4.04 15.84 2.87
N ILE A 91 5.13 15.13 2.70
CA ILE A 91 5.29 14.21 1.58
C ILE A 91 4.72 12.84 1.98
N GLY A 92 3.62 12.49 1.37
CA GLY A 92 3.00 11.17 1.49
C GLY A 92 3.68 10.17 0.56
N LYS A 93 4.17 9.07 1.14
CA LYS A 93 4.60 7.88 0.41
C LYS A 93 3.41 6.93 0.32
N PHE A 94 2.91 6.72 -0.88
CA PHE A 94 1.74 5.87 -1.15
C PHE A 94 2.18 4.41 -1.29
N ASP A 95 1.86 3.60 -0.28
CA ASP A 95 2.31 2.21 -0.17
C ASP A 95 1.14 1.23 -0.32
N THR A 96 1.01 0.67 -1.52
CA THR A 96 -0.04 -0.30 -1.86
C THR A 96 0.08 -1.61 -1.09
N GLY A 97 1.28 -1.95 -0.61
CA GLY A 97 1.53 -3.13 0.22
C GLY A 97 1.09 -2.94 1.67
N ASN A 98 0.91 -1.70 2.13
CA ASN A 98 0.59 -1.42 3.52
C ASN A 98 -0.91 -1.57 3.81
N GLY A 99 -1.29 -2.68 4.44
CA GLY A 99 -2.66 -2.99 4.87
C GLY A 99 -2.98 -2.64 6.32
N THR A 100 -2.19 -1.79 6.98
CA THR A 100 -2.46 -1.34 8.37
C THR A 100 -3.79 -0.58 8.49
N LYS A 101 -4.37 -0.52 9.70
CA LYS A 101 -5.64 0.18 9.95
C LYS A 101 -5.54 1.69 9.77
N ALA A 102 -4.37 2.28 10.02
CA ALA A 102 -4.14 3.71 9.93
C ALA A 102 -2.84 3.98 9.16
N SER A 103 -2.82 5.07 8.40
CA SER A 103 -1.61 5.62 7.79
C SER A 103 -0.65 6.08 8.88
N MET A 104 0.65 6.10 8.61
CA MET A 104 1.65 6.41 9.63
C MET A 104 2.26 7.79 9.39
N LYS A 105 2.23 8.64 10.42
CA LYS A 105 2.90 9.94 10.43
C LYS A 105 4.13 9.88 11.31
N ARG A 106 5.28 10.20 10.74
CA ARG A 106 6.51 10.40 11.50
C ARG A 106 6.36 11.60 12.43
N VAL A 107 6.80 11.42 13.67
CA VAL A 107 6.86 12.47 14.69
C VAL A 107 8.19 12.39 15.43
N ASP A 108 8.61 13.49 16.04
CA ASP A 108 9.87 13.53 16.79
C ASP A 108 9.71 12.82 18.15
N LYS A 109 8.58 13.06 18.82
CA LYS A 109 8.19 12.36 20.05
C LYS A 109 6.69 12.44 20.29
N PHE A 110 6.18 11.55 21.13
CA PHE A 110 4.83 11.65 21.69
C PHE A 110 4.79 11.15 23.14
N GLU A 111 3.81 11.61 23.87
CA GLU A 111 3.45 11.14 25.21
C GLU A 111 1.93 11.05 25.35
N ILE A 112 1.46 10.17 26.24
CA ILE A 112 0.05 10.01 26.53
C ILE A 112 -0.24 10.64 27.89
N ASP A 113 -1.21 11.57 27.92
CA ASP A 113 -1.65 12.24 29.14
C ASP A 113 -3.18 12.31 29.17
N LYS A 114 -3.78 11.66 30.17
CA LYS A 114 -5.23 11.68 30.45
C LYS A 114 -6.12 11.46 29.21
N GLY A 115 -5.75 10.48 28.37
CA GLY A 115 -6.50 10.16 27.15
C GLY A 115 -6.21 11.06 25.96
N ASN A 116 -5.25 11.96 26.07
CA ASN A 116 -4.73 12.76 24.97
C ASN A 116 -3.35 12.29 24.54
N VAL A 117 -3.03 12.49 23.28
CA VAL A 117 -1.70 12.34 22.72
C VAL A 117 -1.10 13.72 22.53
N LYS A 118 -0.07 14.03 23.30
CA LYS A 118 0.77 15.20 23.11
C LYS A 118 1.94 14.77 22.23
N TRP A 119 2.15 15.42 21.12
CA TRP A 119 3.22 15.05 20.19
C TRP A 119 3.92 16.27 19.62
N GLU A 120 5.12 16.06 19.11
CA GLU A 120 5.96 17.13 18.60
C GLU A 120 6.49 16.77 17.21
N LEU A 121 6.53 17.78 16.35
CA LEU A 121 7.10 17.69 15.01
C LEU A 121 7.82 19.01 14.70
N HIS A 122 9.11 18.92 14.39
CA HIS A 122 9.96 20.09 14.08
C HIS A 122 9.84 21.21 15.12
N GLY A 123 9.85 20.85 16.41
CA GLY A 123 9.74 21.78 17.53
C GLY A 123 8.34 22.33 17.78
N LYS A 124 7.35 22.02 16.95
CA LYS A 124 5.95 22.39 17.17
C LYS A 124 5.24 21.32 17.96
N LYS A 125 4.42 21.74 18.92
CA LYS A 125 3.68 20.86 19.83
C LYS A 125 2.21 20.80 19.44
N TYR A 126 1.65 19.60 19.48
CA TYR A 126 0.26 19.29 19.13
C TYR A 126 -0.39 18.46 20.24
N VAL A 127 -1.71 18.58 20.37
CA VAL A 127 -2.50 17.77 21.28
C VAL A 127 -3.73 17.26 20.56
N HIS A 128 -3.94 15.96 20.59
CA HIS A 128 -5.11 15.30 20.02
C HIS A 128 -5.64 14.26 21.01
N LYS A 129 -6.91 13.93 20.88
CA LYS A 129 -7.50 12.82 21.62
C LYS A 129 -6.91 11.49 21.13
N LEU A 130 -6.63 10.59 22.06
CA LEU A 130 -6.25 9.21 21.74
C LEU A 130 -7.50 8.43 21.29
N GLU A 131 -7.51 7.97 20.05
CA GLU A 131 -8.63 7.19 19.50
C GLU A 131 -8.37 5.67 19.56
N GLY A 132 -7.14 5.26 19.74
CA GLY A 132 -6.77 3.86 19.83
C GLY A 132 -5.29 3.62 19.60
N TRP A 133 -4.97 2.36 19.29
CA TRP A 133 -3.61 1.91 19.11
C TRP A 133 -3.49 1.07 17.83
N SER A 134 -2.47 1.32 17.06
CA SER A 134 -2.07 0.48 15.92
C SER A 134 -0.93 -0.42 16.34
N LYS A 135 -1.06 -1.71 16.04
CA LYS A 135 0.07 -2.62 16.16
C LYS A 135 0.94 -2.49 14.91
N PRO A 136 2.27 -2.56 15.02
CA PRO A 136 3.10 -2.69 13.84
C PRO A 136 2.76 -4.01 13.14
N VAL A 137 2.51 -3.94 11.84
CA VAL A 137 2.48 -5.12 10.98
C VAL A 137 3.88 -5.21 10.39
N THR A 138 4.74 -5.98 11.03
CA THR A 138 6.07 -6.25 10.51
C THR A 138 6.27 -7.74 10.46
N SER A 139 6.99 -8.20 9.44
CA SER A 139 7.61 -9.52 9.42
C SER A 139 8.64 -9.71 10.56
N ASP A 140 9.08 -8.62 11.19
CA ASP A 140 9.95 -8.65 12.36
C ASP A 140 9.11 -8.86 13.63
N ALA A 141 9.13 -10.08 14.15
CA ALA A 141 8.45 -10.46 15.39
C ALA A 141 8.89 -9.65 16.63
N GLU A 142 9.95 -8.87 16.53
CA GLU A 142 10.53 -8.10 17.63
C GLU A 142 9.91 -6.69 17.80
N ARG A 143 9.15 -6.17 16.85
CA ARG A 143 8.52 -4.85 16.98
C ARG A 143 7.19 -4.92 17.74
N THR A 144 7.26 -4.71 19.04
CA THR A 144 6.10 -4.60 19.94
C THR A 144 5.56 -3.18 20.11
N ASP A 145 6.13 -2.20 19.42
CA ASP A 145 5.81 -0.79 19.58
C ASP A 145 4.34 -0.50 19.23
N LYS A 146 3.57 -0.13 20.21
CA LYS A 146 2.20 0.36 20.00
C LYS A 146 2.26 1.82 19.54
N ARG A 147 1.57 2.15 18.47
CA ARG A 147 1.48 3.51 17.94
C ARG A 147 0.13 4.12 18.29
N PRO A 148 0.06 5.30 18.93
CA PRO A 148 -1.20 5.94 19.19
C PRO A 148 -1.85 6.39 17.89
N ILE A 149 -3.17 6.21 17.80
CA ILE A 149 -3.98 6.67 16.68
C ILE A 149 -4.70 7.95 17.12
N ILE A 150 -4.63 8.95 16.27
CA ILE A 150 -5.36 10.22 16.40
C ILE A 150 -6.18 10.46 15.13
N LEU A 151 -7.20 11.33 15.23
CA LEU A 151 -7.93 11.80 14.07
C LEU A 151 -7.41 13.17 13.64
N VAL A 152 -7.23 13.34 12.34
CA VAL A 152 -6.83 14.62 11.74
C VAL A 152 -7.66 14.90 10.49
N ASP A 153 -7.80 16.17 10.17
CA ASP A 153 -8.35 16.57 8.88
C ASP A 153 -7.22 16.72 7.87
N MET A 154 -7.47 16.29 6.65
CA MET A 154 -6.49 16.31 5.56
C MET A 154 -7.06 16.98 4.33
N GLU A 155 -6.16 17.50 3.51
CA GLU A 155 -6.50 17.94 2.17
C GLU A 155 -5.56 17.25 1.18
N PHE A 156 -6.15 16.65 0.17
CA PHE A 156 -5.46 16.00 -0.92
C PHE A 156 -6.22 16.21 -2.22
N ASN A 157 -5.50 16.61 -3.29
CA ASN A 157 -6.09 16.91 -4.60
C ASN A 157 -7.28 17.88 -4.50
N PHE A 158 -7.13 18.98 -3.74
CA PHE A 158 -8.15 20.02 -3.53
C PHE A 158 -9.44 19.54 -2.86
N LYS A 159 -9.42 18.35 -2.24
CA LYS A 159 -10.53 17.83 -1.44
C LYS A 159 -10.14 17.74 0.02
N THR A 160 -11.06 18.14 0.89
CA THR A 160 -10.90 17.98 2.35
C THR A 160 -11.51 16.64 2.77
N TYR A 161 -10.79 15.94 3.61
CA TYR A 161 -11.19 14.67 4.23
C TYR A 161 -11.12 14.87 5.75
N LEU A 162 -12.22 14.57 6.43
CA LEU A 162 -12.37 14.84 7.86
C LEU A 162 -12.14 13.56 8.68
N ASN A 163 -11.61 13.73 9.90
CA ASN A 163 -11.46 12.66 10.88
C ASN A 163 -10.68 11.44 10.35
N ILE A 164 -9.63 11.66 9.62
CA ILE A 164 -8.79 10.58 9.09
C ILE A 164 -7.91 10.01 10.19
N PRO A 165 -7.96 8.69 10.46
CA PRO A 165 -7.12 8.06 11.47
C PRO A 165 -5.67 7.96 10.97
N ILE A 166 -4.76 8.48 11.77
CA ILE A 166 -3.32 8.32 11.56
C ILE A 166 -2.64 7.78 12.82
N ALA A 167 -1.66 6.93 12.64
CA ALA A 167 -0.82 6.41 13.72
C ALA A 167 0.48 7.21 13.79
N LEU A 168 0.86 7.65 14.97
CA LEU A 168 2.11 8.38 15.18
C LEU A 168 3.27 7.42 15.37
N ASP A 169 4.35 7.61 14.62
CA ASP A 169 5.52 6.74 14.64
C ASP A 169 6.82 7.55 14.72
N MET A 170 7.60 7.35 15.78
CA MET A 170 8.91 7.99 15.96
C MET A 170 10.02 7.34 15.12
N LYS A 171 9.78 6.15 14.59
CA LYS A 171 10.80 5.35 13.87
C LYS A 171 10.54 5.26 12.37
N SER A 172 9.47 5.88 11.88
CA SER A 172 9.16 5.86 10.45
C SER A 172 10.26 6.54 9.65
N THR A 173 10.68 5.92 8.56
CA THR A 173 11.62 6.50 7.59
C THR A 173 10.95 7.44 6.61
N SER A 174 9.63 7.34 6.46
CA SER A 174 8.81 8.21 5.62
C SER A 174 8.14 9.27 6.47
N ASP A 175 8.05 10.50 5.96
CA ASP A 175 7.36 11.58 6.66
C ASP A 175 5.89 11.24 6.89
N PHE A 176 5.21 10.75 5.85
CA PHE A 176 3.86 10.24 5.96
C PHE A 176 3.70 9.00 5.06
N LEU A 177 3.40 7.85 5.65
CA LEU A 177 3.17 6.61 4.91
C LEU A 177 1.67 6.40 4.73
N VAL A 178 1.19 6.59 3.51
CA VAL A 178 -0.21 6.45 3.11
C VAL A 178 -0.49 4.98 2.84
N ASN A 179 -1.42 4.40 3.58
CA ASN A 179 -1.80 3.00 3.45
C ASN A 179 -2.94 2.80 2.43
N ARG A 180 -3.26 1.55 2.09
CA ARG A 180 -4.34 1.20 1.16
C ARG A 180 -5.70 1.77 1.57
N ASN A 181 -6.04 1.74 2.84
CA ASN A 181 -7.32 2.24 3.32
C ASN A 181 -7.47 3.74 3.06
N LEU A 182 -6.42 4.51 3.30
CA LEU A 182 -6.44 5.95 3.00
C LEU A 182 -6.43 6.23 1.49
N MET A 183 -5.74 5.39 0.71
CA MET A 183 -5.80 5.48 -0.75
C MET A 183 -7.22 5.23 -1.29
N GLU A 184 -7.96 4.29 -0.70
CA GLU A 184 -9.36 4.06 -1.04
C GLU A 184 -10.25 5.26 -0.68
N ILE A 185 -10.02 5.89 0.49
CA ILE A 185 -10.71 7.12 0.90
C ILE A 185 -10.40 8.26 -0.08
N PHE A 186 -9.15 8.42 -0.46
CA PHE A 186 -8.72 9.42 -1.44
C PHE A 186 -9.18 9.10 -2.87
N LYS A 187 -9.58 7.86 -3.12
CA LYS A 187 -9.92 7.33 -4.45
C LYS A 187 -8.76 7.48 -5.42
N VAL A 188 -7.60 6.99 -5.03
CA VAL A 188 -6.38 7.02 -5.85
C VAL A 188 -5.78 5.62 -6.02
N SER A 189 -5.13 5.44 -7.16
CA SER A 189 -4.25 4.32 -7.46
C SER A 189 -2.85 4.87 -7.73
N VAL A 190 -1.83 4.17 -7.27
CA VAL A 190 -0.43 4.51 -7.54
C VAL A 190 -0.04 3.95 -8.90
N ASN A 191 0.58 4.80 -9.69
CA ASN A 191 1.12 4.47 -11.01
C ASN A 191 2.62 4.17 -10.90
#